data_0ebe503378b57d40045eba51d3b15959
#
_entry.id   0ebe503378b57d40045eba51d3b15959
#
_cell.length_a   1.000
_cell.length_b   1.000
_cell.length_c   1.000
_cell.angle_alpha   90.00
_cell.angle_beta   90.00
_cell.angle_gamma   90.00
#
_symmetry.space_group_name_H-M   'P 1'
#
loop_
_entity.id
_entity.type
_entity.pdbx_description
1 polymer ?
#
loop_
_entity_poly.entity_id
_entity_poly.type
_entity_poly.pdbx_seq_one_letter_code
_entity_poly.pdbx_strand_id
1 'polypeptide(L)' 'KTSSITGTIDEIKDFMFNITDSEGTSFVLSFDATPEGLSDVKNGDTVTVTYTGELSEVDAFTGTVISVKKAEK' A
#
# COMPACT_ATOMS: atom_id res chain seq x y z
N LYS A 1 -13.19 8.66 -5.52
CA LYS A 1 -12.24 9.51 -4.84
C LYS A 1 -11.04 8.71 -4.37
N THR A 2 -9.87 9.22 -4.56
CA THR A 2 -8.66 8.50 -4.21
C THR A 2 -7.93 9.17 -3.06
N SER A 3 -7.16 8.36 -2.36
CA SER A 3 -6.30 8.85 -1.30
C SER A 3 -4.93 8.23 -1.51
N SER A 4 -3.96 8.68 -0.75
CA SER A 4 -2.64 8.08 -0.84
C SER A 4 -2.01 7.99 0.54
N ILE A 5 -1.06 7.07 0.65
CA ILE A 5 -0.31 6.89 1.88
C ILE A 5 1.14 6.61 1.49
N THR A 6 2.04 7.19 2.25
CA THR A 6 3.47 6.98 2.04
C THR A 6 4.04 6.24 3.23
N GLY A 7 4.79 5.20 2.97
CA GLY A 7 5.39 4.42 4.04
C GLY A 7 6.26 3.33 3.48
N THR A 8 6.66 2.41 4.35
CA THR A 8 7.50 1.29 3.96
C THR A 8 6.62 0.11 3.63
N ILE A 9 6.77 -0.41 2.42
CA ILE A 9 5.98 -1.56 1.97
C ILE A 9 6.67 -2.83 2.44
N ASP A 10 5.87 -3.84 2.78
CA ASP A 10 6.39 -5.06 3.33
C ASP A 10 5.43 -6.19 3.04
N GLU A 11 5.92 -7.42 3.10
CA GLU A 11 5.12 -8.63 2.91
C GLU A 11 4.26 -8.57 1.66
N ILE A 12 4.90 -8.23 0.55
CA ILE A 12 4.19 -8.15 -0.72
C ILE A 12 3.77 -9.55 -1.14
N LYS A 13 2.47 -9.71 -1.41
CA LYS A 13 1.93 -10.99 -1.86
C LYS A 13 1.16 -10.77 -3.14
N ASP A 14 0.61 -11.84 -3.68
CA ASP A 14 -0.08 -11.77 -4.96
C ASP A 14 -1.34 -10.94 -4.92
N PHE A 15 -1.89 -10.71 -3.73
CA PHE A 15 -3.18 -10.03 -3.61
C PHE A 15 -3.21 -8.99 -2.50
N MET A 16 -2.09 -8.77 -1.82
CA MET A 16 -2.05 -7.81 -0.72
C MET A 16 -0.62 -7.46 -0.37
N PHE A 17 -0.47 -6.42 0.41
CA PHE A 17 0.82 -6.09 1.01
C PHE A 17 0.57 -5.28 2.27
N ASN A 18 1.60 -5.16 3.09
CA ASN A 18 1.55 -4.32 4.27
C ASN A 18 2.29 -3.02 3.98
N ILE A 19 1.81 -1.94 4.56
CA ILE A 19 2.53 -0.69 4.50
C ILE A 19 2.57 -0.10 5.91
N THR A 20 3.72 0.39 6.30
CA THR A 20 3.92 1.01 7.61
C THR A 20 4.23 2.48 7.38
N ASP A 21 3.41 3.35 7.97
CA ASP A 21 3.58 4.78 7.75
C ASP A 21 4.68 5.33 8.64
N SER A 22 4.90 6.64 8.57
CA SER A 22 6.01 7.26 9.29
C SER A 22 5.81 7.25 10.80
N GLU A 23 4.62 6.95 11.25
CA GLU A 23 4.35 6.86 12.69
C GLU A 23 4.43 5.44 13.21
N GLY A 24 4.76 4.50 12.34
CA GLY A 24 4.89 3.11 12.75
C GLY A 24 3.60 2.33 12.69
N THR A 25 2.54 2.89 12.13
CA THR A 25 1.27 2.20 12.02
C THR A 25 1.26 1.39 10.74
N SER A 26 0.90 0.11 10.87
CA SER A 26 0.89 -0.80 9.73
C SER A 26 -0.53 -1.01 9.26
N PHE A 27 -0.69 -1.07 7.94
CA PHE A 27 -1.97 -1.35 7.31
C PHE A 27 -1.79 -2.46 6.30
N VAL A 28 -2.83 -3.24 6.11
CA VAL A 28 -2.84 -4.29 5.10
C VAL A 28 -3.78 -3.82 3.99
N LEU A 29 -3.25 -3.73 2.77
CA LEU A 29 -4.02 -3.31 1.61
C LEU A 29 -4.12 -4.47 0.65
N SER A 30 -5.32 -4.77 0.22
CA SER A 30 -5.56 -5.88 -0.70
C SER A 30 -6.00 -5.34 -2.06
N PHE A 31 -5.86 -6.17 -3.08
CA PHE A 31 -6.22 -5.77 -4.44
C PHE A 31 -6.61 -7.01 -5.24
N ASP A 32 -7.43 -6.79 -6.25
CA ASP A 32 -7.85 -7.87 -7.14
C ASP A 32 -6.86 -8.08 -8.26
N ALA A 33 -6.30 -6.99 -8.77
CA ALA A 33 -5.31 -7.05 -9.83
C ALA A 33 -4.08 -6.31 -9.37
N THR A 34 -2.92 -6.77 -9.79
CA THR A 34 -1.66 -6.15 -9.37
C THR A 34 -1.67 -4.67 -9.73
N PRO A 35 -1.48 -3.80 -8.74
CA PRO A 35 -1.48 -2.36 -9.02
C PRO A 35 -0.29 -1.97 -9.89
N GLU A 36 -0.48 -0.90 -10.62
CA GLU A 36 0.61 -0.40 -11.44
C GLU A 36 1.76 0.02 -10.55
N GLY A 37 2.96 -0.38 -10.93
CA GLY A 37 4.17 -0.01 -10.20
C GLY A 37 4.55 -0.95 -9.09
N LEU A 38 3.66 -1.86 -8.71
CA LEU A 38 3.98 -2.76 -7.60
C LEU A 38 5.16 -3.65 -7.93
N SER A 39 5.30 -4.06 -9.16
CA SER A 39 6.40 -4.94 -9.56
C SER A 39 7.75 -4.24 -9.52
N ASP A 40 7.76 -2.93 -9.41
CA ASP A 40 9.00 -2.15 -9.36
C ASP A 40 9.49 -1.93 -7.95
N VAL A 41 8.75 -2.37 -6.94
CA VAL A 41 9.11 -2.14 -5.55
C VAL A 41 9.33 -3.48 -4.87
N LYS A 42 10.02 -3.42 -3.73
CA LYS A 42 10.37 -4.61 -2.96
C LYS A 42 10.04 -4.37 -1.50
N ASN A 43 10.01 -5.46 -0.75
CA ASN A 43 9.86 -5.35 0.70
C ASN A 43 10.95 -4.42 1.24
N GLY A 44 10.53 -3.48 2.06
CA GLY A 44 11.46 -2.55 2.67
C GLY A 44 11.60 -1.23 1.94
N ASP A 45 11.04 -1.11 0.74
CA ASP A 45 11.10 0.15 0.02
C ASP A 45 10.09 1.14 0.59
N THR A 46 10.45 2.42 0.49
CA THR A 46 9.50 3.46 0.84
C THR A 46 8.70 3.81 -0.40
N VAL A 47 7.39 3.75 -0.30
CA VAL A 47 6.52 3.91 -1.45
C VAL A 47 5.34 4.82 -1.11
N THR A 48 4.71 5.35 -2.14
CA THR A 48 3.44 6.03 -2.01
C THR A 48 2.41 5.20 -2.73
N VAL A 49 1.36 4.84 -2.01
CA VAL A 49 0.29 4.00 -2.54
C VAL A 49 -0.94 4.86 -2.73
N THR A 50 -1.50 4.80 -3.92
CA THR A 50 -2.78 5.47 -4.23
C THR A 50 -3.88 4.42 -4.16
N TYR A 51 -4.93 4.73 -3.43
CA TYR A 51 -5.97 3.75 -3.19
C TYR A 51 -7.32 4.44 -3.05
N THR A 52 -8.38 3.64 -3.08
CA THR A 52 -9.72 4.09 -2.75
C THR A 52 -10.17 3.37 -1.49
N GLY A 53 -11.22 3.87 -0.85
CA GLY A 53 -11.69 3.26 0.38
C GLY A 53 -11.00 3.84 1.58
N GLU A 54 -11.06 3.13 2.69
CA GLU A 54 -10.48 3.62 3.94
C GLU A 54 -9.52 2.60 4.52
N LEU A 55 -8.44 3.11 5.07
CA LEU A 55 -7.49 2.29 5.80
C LEU A 55 -7.89 2.22 7.26
N SER A 56 -7.62 1.08 7.87
CA SER A 56 -7.91 0.90 9.29
C SER A 56 -6.87 -0.02 9.88
N GLU A 57 -6.49 0.24 11.13
CA GLU A 57 -5.60 -0.65 11.85
C GLU A 57 -6.32 -1.90 12.34
N VAL A 58 -7.64 -1.81 12.49
CA VAL A 58 -8.39 -2.89 13.12
C VAL A 58 -9.35 -3.60 12.17
N ASP A 59 -9.71 -2.95 11.08
CA ASP A 59 -10.66 -3.52 10.13
C ASP A 59 -9.96 -3.83 8.82
N ALA A 60 -10.51 -4.76 8.07
CA ALA A 60 -9.96 -5.07 6.77
C ALA A 60 -10.09 -3.88 5.84
N PHE A 61 -9.12 -3.73 4.97
CA PHE A 61 -9.16 -2.69 3.94
C PHE A 61 -10.32 -2.99 3.00
N THR A 62 -11.18 -2.02 2.79
CA THR A 62 -12.39 -2.24 2.00
C THR A 62 -12.33 -1.61 0.62
N GLY A 63 -11.24 -0.95 0.30
CA GLY A 63 -11.12 -0.27 -0.99
C GLY A 63 -10.28 -1.06 -1.98
N THR A 64 -9.69 -0.34 -2.90
CA THR A 64 -8.87 -0.92 -3.94
C THR A 64 -7.58 -0.14 -4.08
N VAL A 65 -6.48 -0.85 -4.24
CA VAL A 65 -5.20 -0.20 -4.51
C VAL A 65 -5.13 0.10 -6.00
N ILE A 66 -4.86 1.34 -6.34
CA ILE A 66 -4.80 1.77 -7.72
C ILE A 66 -3.38 1.68 -8.25
N SER A 67 -2.42 2.22 -7.51
CA SER A 67 -1.04 2.20 -7.96
C SER A 67 -0.10 2.31 -6.79
N VAL A 68 1.13 1.88 -7.02
CA VAL A 68 2.20 1.96 -6.04
C VAL A 68 3.37 2.60 -6.73
N LYS A 69 4.00 3.57 -6.06
CA LYS A 69 5.09 4.30 -6.66
C LYS A 69 6.18 4.46 -5.63
N LYS A 70 7.43 4.27 -6.02
CA LYS A 70 8.53 4.51 -5.10
C LYS A 70 8.55 5.97 -4.70
N ALA A 71 8.63 6.20 -3.41
CA ALA A 71 8.76 7.56 -2.91
C ALA A 71 10.22 7.94 -3.00
N GLU A 72 10.51 8.98 -3.72
CA GLU A 72 11.87 9.41 -3.83
C GLU A 72 12.17 10.29 -2.67
N LYS A 73 13.28 10.18 -2.20
CA LYS A 73 13.60 10.92 -1.13
C LYS A 73 14.20 12.06 -1.31
#